data_43207854dd1cb46f65144c2b4c7da51f
#
_entry.id   43207854dd1cb46f65144c2b4c7da51f
#
_cell.length_a   1.000
_cell.length_b   1.000
_cell.length_c   1.000
_cell.angle_alpha   90.00
_cell.angle_beta   90.00
_cell.angle_gamma   90.00
#
_symmetry.space_group_name_H-M   'P 1'
#
loop_
_entity.id
_entity.type
_entity.pdbx_description
1 polymer ?
#
loop_
_entity_poly.entity_id
_entity_poly.type
_entity_poly.pdbx_seq_one_letter_code
_entity_poly.pdbx_strand_id
1 'polypeptide(L)' 'MPDNSAAIVIDIGTTNCKVTCFSCLDATTLGAHKFVTAKQISPQGDVDFDIDALWQEVRQAIAQLNAASPLPVRRISI' A
#
# COMPACT_ATOMS: atom_id res chain seq x y z
N MET A 1 26.91 5.22 6.59
CA MET A 1 26.57 3.91 5.97
C MET A 1 25.36 4.09 5.08
N PRO A 2 25.38 3.58 3.85
CA PRO A 2 24.17 3.59 3.02
C PRO A 2 23.07 2.75 3.67
N ASP A 3 21.83 3.20 3.52
CA ASP A 3 20.67 2.47 4.01
C ASP A 3 20.21 1.49 2.93
N ASN A 4 20.62 0.22 3.03
CA ASN A 4 20.27 -0.84 2.09
C ASN A 4 18.93 -1.49 2.43
N SER A 5 17.97 -0.71 2.88
CA SER A 5 16.63 -1.19 3.17
C SER A 5 15.60 -0.59 2.23
N ALA A 6 14.39 -1.09 2.31
CA ALA A 6 13.24 -0.57 1.57
C ALA A 6 12.20 -0.02 2.52
N ALA A 7 11.37 0.87 2.00
CA ALA A 7 10.21 1.41 2.69
C ALA A 7 8.97 1.20 1.84
N ILE A 8 7.85 0.92 2.48
CA ILE A 8 6.54 0.84 1.83
C ILE A 8 5.74 2.06 2.23
N VAL A 9 5.18 2.74 1.24
CA VAL A 9 4.32 3.91 1.44
C VAL A 9 2.93 3.57 0.96
N ILE A 10 1.94 3.81 1.82
CA ILE A 10 0.54 3.54 1.54
C ILE A 10 -0.16 4.88 1.29
N ASP A 11 -0.69 5.06 0.10
CA ASP A 11 -1.45 6.25 -0.29
C ASP A 11 -2.91 5.85 -0.44
N ILE A 12 -3.75 6.29 0.48
CA ILE A 12 -5.18 5.95 0.50
C ILE A 12 -5.95 7.15 -0.04
N GLY A 13 -6.45 7.01 -1.26
CA GLY A 13 -7.30 7.99 -1.89
C GLY A 13 -8.77 7.60 -1.82
N THR A 14 -9.65 8.53 -2.16
CA THR A 14 -11.10 8.28 -2.16
C THR A 14 -11.55 7.36 -3.29
N THR A 15 -10.82 7.32 -4.39
CA THR A 15 -11.14 6.51 -5.57
C THR A 15 -10.20 5.33 -5.73
N ASN A 16 -8.89 5.57 -5.54
CA ASN A 16 -7.85 4.55 -5.70
C ASN A 16 -6.87 4.62 -4.55
N CYS A 17 -6.31 3.47 -4.22
CA CYS A 17 -5.19 3.37 -3.29
C CYS A 17 -3.96 2.91 -4.03
N LYS A 18 -2.79 3.32 -3.56
CA LYS A 18 -1.52 2.89 -4.11
C LYS A 18 -0.57 2.53 -2.97
N VAL A 19 0.04 1.37 -3.09
CA VAL A 19 1.07 0.91 -2.15
C VAL A 19 2.36 0.77 -2.94
N THR A 20 3.39 1.50 -2.52
CA THR A 20 4.66 1.57 -3.26
C THR A 20 5.82 1.17 -2.36
N CYS A 21 6.72 0.37 -2.90
CA CYS A 21 7.96 -0.02 -2.23
C CYS A 21 9.12 0.75 -2.86
N PHE A 22 9.88 1.45 -2.04
CA PHE A 22 11.03 2.26 -2.47
C PHE A 22 12.31 1.76 -1.84
N SER A 23 13.41 1.93 -2.57
CA SER A 23 14.75 1.82 -1.98
C SER A 23 15.03 3.06 -1.13
N CYS A 24 15.43 2.85 0.12
CA CYS A 24 15.83 3.96 0.99
C CYS A 24 17.19 4.55 0.59
N LEU A 25 17.96 3.86 -0.23
CA LEU A 25 19.27 4.32 -0.67
C LEU A 25 19.17 5.45 -1.68
N ASP A 26 18.28 5.30 -2.69
CA ASP A 26 18.23 6.21 -3.83
C ASP A 26 16.80 6.58 -4.25
N ALA A 27 15.80 6.20 -3.44
CA ALA A 27 14.38 6.43 -3.70
C ALA A 27 13.86 5.78 -5.00
N THR A 28 14.58 4.80 -5.54
CA THR A 28 14.11 4.05 -6.70
C THR A 28 12.87 3.22 -6.33
N THR A 29 11.86 3.23 -7.20
CA THR A 29 10.68 2.39 -7.01
C THR A 29 11.03 0.94 -7.29
N LEU A 30 10.83 0.08 -6.29
CA LEU A 30 11.10 -1.35 -6.39
C LEU A 30 9.84 -2.14 -6.79
N GLY A 31 8.67 -1.58 -6.55
CA GLY A 31 7.40 -2.18 -6.92
C GLY A 31 6.23 -1.33 -6.45
N ALA A 32 5.07 -1.56 -7.03
CA ALA A 32 3.86 -0.83 -6.65
C ALA A 32 2.62 -1.67 -6.96
N HIS A 33 1.59 -1.48 -6.13
CA HIS A 33 0.26 -2.00 -6.36
C HIS A 33 -0.75 -0.87 -6.29
N LYS A 34 -1.65 -0.81 -7.27
CA LYS A 34 -2.75 0.14 -7.31
C LYS A 34 -4.05 -0.62 -7.33
N PHE A 35 -5.00 -0.21 -6.52
CA PHE A 35 -6.32 -0.84 -6.48
C PHE A 35 -7.40 0.19 -6.18
N VAL A 36 -8.63 -0.14 -6.55
CA VAL A 36 -9.78 0.72 -6.30
C VAL A 36 -10.09 0.71 -4.81
N THR A 37 -10.33 1.89 -4.24
CA THR A 37 -10.70 2.02 -2.82
C THR A 37 -12.04 1.32 -2.58
N ALA A 38 -12.05 0.33 -1.70
CA ALA A 38 -13.24 -0.44 -1.39
C ALA A 38 -14.30 0.42 -0.69
N LYS A 39 -15.53 0.36 -1.17
CA LYS A 39 -16.66 1.11 -0.64
C LYS A 39 -17.86 0.21 -0.48
N GLN A 40 -18.77 0.61 0.39
CA GLN A 40 -20.05 -0.05 0.60
C GLN A 40 -21.16 0.99 0.55
N ILE A 41 -22.35 0.56 0.13
CA ILE A 41 -23.53 1.42 0.09
C ILE A 41 -24.49 0.93 1.16
N SER A 42 -24.90 1.86 2.06
CA SER A 42 -25.87 1.55 3.09
C SER A 42 -27.28 1.39 2.50
N PRO A 43 -28.23 0.78 3.26
CA PRO A 43 -29.62 0.68 2.82
C PRO A 43 -30.26 2.04 2.54
N GLN A 44 -29.74 3.12 3.15
CA GLN A 44 -30.21 4.49 2.93
C GLN A 44 -29.55 5.16 1.73
N GLY A 45 -28.64 4.47 1.02
CA GLY A 45 -27.95 5.00 -0.14
C GLY A 45 -26.67 5.77 0.17
N ASP A 46 -26.24 5.82 1.43
CA ASP A 46 -24.98 6.45 1.80
C ASP A 46 -23.80 5.58 1.34
N VAL A 47 -22.78 6.25 0.83
CA VAL A 47 -21.54 5.57 0.40
C VAL A 47 -20.49 5.74 1.48
N ASP A 48 -19.94 4.62 1.94
CA ASP A 48 -18.94 4.60 2.99
C ASP A 48 -17.76 3.73 2.55
N PHE A 49 -16.62 3.87 3.23
CA PHE A 49 -15.50 2.99 2.98
C PHE A 49 -15.75 1.63 3.61
N ASP A 50 -15.44 0.58 2.87
CA ASP A 50 -15.40 -0.77 3.42
C ASP A 50 -14.01 -1.00 4.03
N ILE A 51 -13.90 -0.70 5.31
CA ILE A 51 -12.60 -0.71 6.02
C ILE A 51 -11.98 -2.09 6.03
N ASP A 52 -12.78 -3.14 6.23
CA ASP A 52 -12.24 -4.50 6.28
C ASP A 52 -11.69 -4.92 4.92
N ALA A 53 -12.43 -4.68 3.85
CA ALA A 53 -11.98 -4.99 2.50
C ALA A 53 -10.76 -4.15 2.11
N LEU A 54 -10.77 -2.86 2.44
CA LEU A 54 -9.65 -1.96 2.20
C LEU A 54 -8.39 -2.47 2.91
N TRP A 55 -8.52 -2.84 4.17
CA TRP A 55 -7.39 -3.31 4.95
C TRP A 55 -6.83 -4.63 4.43
N GLN A 56 -7.69 -5.55 3.98
CA GLN A 56 -7.24 -6.79 3.34
C GLN A 56 -6.43 -6.51 2.07
N GLU A 57 -6.88 -5.60 1.22
CA GLU A 57 -6.16 -5.21 0.00
C GLU A 57 -4.79 -4.61 0.33
N VAL A 58 -4.73 -3.73 1.31
CA VAL A 58 -3.48 -3.12 1.76
C VAL A 58 -2.52 -4.20 2.27
N ARG A 59 -3.00 -5.12 3.11
CA ARG A 59 -2.16 -6.18 3.68
C ARG A 59 -1.63 -7.11 2.60
N GLN A 60 -2.45 -7.47 1.62
CA GLN A 60 -2.01 -8.30 0.49
C GLN A 60 -0.95 -7.58 -0.34
N ALA A 61 -1.13 -6.30 -0.61
CA ALA A 61 -0.17 -5.50 -1.35
C ALA A 61 1.17 -5.43 -0.61
N ILE A 62 1.14 -5.20 0.70
CA ILE A 62 2.36 -5.17 1.53
C ILE A 62 3.07 -6.52 1.47
N ALA A 63 2.34 -7.62 1.62
CA ALA A 63 2.93 -8.96 1.59
C ALA A 63 3.60 -9.26 0.25
N GLN A 64 2.93 -8.92 -0.85
CA GLN A 64 3.47 -9.13 -2.20
C GLN A 64 4.70 -8.28 -2.45
N LEU A 65 4.66 -7.01 -2.09
CA LEU A 65 5.80 -6.10 -2.26
C LEU A 65 6.99 -6.51 -1.40
N ASN A 66 6.72 -6.92 -0.17
CA ASN A 66 7.79 -7.41 0.72
C ASN A 66 8.44 -8.68 0.16
N ALA A 67 7.65 -9.62 -0.34
CA ALA A 67 8.17 -10.87 -0.90
C ALA A 67 8.99 -10.62 -2.18
N ALA A 68 8.61 -9.63 -2.98
CA ALA A 68 9.27 -9.31 -4.24
C ALA A 68 10.46 -8.35 -4.07
N SER A 69 10.57 -7.67 -2.93
CA SER A 69 11.60 -6.67 -2.72
C SER A 69 12.98 -7.31 -2.64
N PRO A 70 13.98 -6.80 -3.41
CA PRO A 70 15.36 -7.26 -3.27
C PRO A 70 16.05 -6.77 -2.01
N LEU A 71 15.42 -5.82 -1.29
CA LEU A 71 15.95 -5.24 -0.06
C LEU A 71 14.98 -5.51 1.09
N PRO A 72 15.49 -5.65 2.32
CA PRO A 72 14.60 -5.85 3.46
C PRO A 72 13.74 -4.61 3.71
N VAL A 73 12.44 -4.82 3.84
CA VAL A 73 11.49 -3.74 4.16
C VAL A 73 11.57 -3.47 5.67
N ARG A 74 11.91 -2.22 6.02
CA ARG A 74 12.09 -1.84 7.42
C ARG A 74 11.17 -0.71 7.87
N ARG A 75 10.42 -0.09 6.94
CA ARG A 75 9.51 1.01 7.24
C ARG A 75 8.23 0.86 6.46
N ILE A 76 7.12 1.20 7.09
CA ILE A 76 5.82 1.31 6.44
C ILE A 76 5.21 2.63 6.90
N SER A 77 4.81 3.47 5.95
CA SER A 77 4.20 4.78 6.20
C SER A 77 2.86 4.90 5.49
N ILE A 78 1.98 5.67 6.06
CA ILE A 78 0.69 6.00 5.48
C ILE A 78 0.64 7.47 5.13
#